data_53b0f8f268131b82e69a65ef3fe1bf8e
#
_entry.id   53b0f8f268131b82e69a65ef3fe1bf8e
#
_cell.length_a   1.000
_cell.length_b   1.000
_cell.length_c   1.000
_cell.angle_alpha   90.00
_cell.angle_beta   90.00
_cell.angle_gamma   90.00
#
_symmetry.space_group_name_H-M   'P 1'
#
loop_
_entity.id
_entity.type
_entity.pdbx_description
1 polymer ?
#
loop_
_entity_poly.entity_id
_entity_poly.type
_entity_poly.pdbx_seq_one_letter_code
_entity_poly.pdbx_strand_id
1 'polypeptide(L)'
;MNSASLPDQAIDQLCEVKKRYMDETLRWFRTHQTLPAILFRLAGVTVIVLSLALPFLAAAGGEFAARGVPIAAFLVAAAAALNSFFQWQGTWQKRLNIQLALEGWIAIWETKLLEARRQDDPHQGYRLALEATQDLIEKTRSIQVTETALLFSKTMFPEPIAGKDKPGGPSTP
;
A
#
# COMPACT_ATOMS: atom_id res chain seq x y z
N MET A 1 36.24 -23.63 -18.13
CA MET A 1 34.78 -23.82 -18.19
C MET A 1 34.41 -24.48 -16.88
N ASN A 2 33.86 -23.66 -15.92
CA ASN A 2 33.41 -24.19 -14.64
C ASN A 2 32.11 -24.96 -14.88
N SER A 3 32.19 -26.29 -14.80
CA SER A 3 30.99 -27.15 -14.74
C SER A 3 30.37 -26.91 -13.35
N ALA A 4 29.45 -25.94 -13.26
CA ALA A 4 28.64 -25.81 -12.06
C ALA A 4 27.97 -27.15 -11.78
N SER A 5 27.97 -27.60 -10.53
CA SER A 5 27.32 -28.85 -10.15
C SER A 5 25.82 -28.77 -10.46
N LEU A 6 25.19 -29.91 -10.78
CA LEU A 6 23.73 -29.94 -11.05
C LEU A 6 22.89 -29.22 -9.99
N PRO A 7 23.19 -29.31 -8.67
CA PRO A 7 22.48 -28.57 -7.64
C PRO A 7 22.68 -27.04 -7.72
N ASP A 8 23.88 -26.57 -8.09
CA ASP A 8 24.14 -25.12 -8.24
C ASP A 8 23.32 -24.54 -9.39
N GLN A 9 23.21 -25.24 -10.50
CA GLN A 9 22.35 -24.82 -11.62
C GLN A 9 20.88 -24.77 -11.23
N ALA A 10 20.41 -25.71 -10.43
CA ALA A 10 19.04 -25.72 -9.93
C ALA A 10 18.76 -24.54 -8.96
N ILE A 11 19.72 -24.22 -8.08
CA ILE A 11 19.63 -23.05 -7.20
C ILE A 11 19.62 -21.75 -8.02
N ASP A 12 20.42 -21.64 -9.06
CA ASP A 12 20.42 -20.47 -9.95
C ASP A 12 19.09 -20.31 -10.69
N GLN A 13 18.43 -21.40 -11.09
CA GLN A 13 17.08 -21.36 -11.64
C GLN A 13 16.04 -20.83 -10.61
N LEU A 14 16.15 -21.18 -9.33
CA LEU A 14 15.31 -20.62 -8.28
C LEU A 14 15.55 -19.10 -8.09
N CYS A 15 16.80 -18.65 -8.24
CA CYS A 15 17.11 -17.20 -8.25
C CYS A 15 16.45 -16.48 -9.43
N GLU A 16 16.40 -17.08 -10.61
CA GLU A 16 15.72 -16.57 -11.79
C GLU A 16 14.20 -16.46 -11.56
N VAL A 17 13.60 -17.48 -10.94
CA VAL A 17 12.17 -17.45 -10.57
C VAL A 17 11.88 -16.29 -9.62
N LYS A 18 12.71 -16.12 -8.57
CA LYS A 18 12.61 -14.97 -7.64
C LYS A 18 12.69 -13.64 -8.39
N LYS A 19 13.70 -13.49 -9.25
CA LYS A 19 13.93 -12.26 -10.01
C LYS A 19 12.71 -11.90 -10.88
N ARG A 20 12.17 -12.88 -11.59
CA ARG A 20 10.99 -12.67 -12.44
C ARG A 20 9.74 -12.28 -11.65
N TYR A 21 9.48 -12.94 -10.51
CA TYR A 21 8.25 -12.73 -9.73
C TYR A 21 8.31 -11.53 -8.79
N MET A 22 9.47 -11.33 -8.13
CA MET A 22 9.61 -10.37 -7.04
C MET A 22 10.06 -8.99 -7.51
N ASP A 23 11.01 -8.92 -8.43
CA ASP A 23 11.55 -7.64 -8.86
C ASP A 23 10.49 -6.80 -9.59
N GLU A 24 9.60 -7.45 -10.35
CA GLU A 24 8.46 -6.79 -10.98
C GLU A 24 7.44 -6.28 -9.96
N THR A 25 7.12 -7.12 -8.97
CA THR A 25 6.19 -6.75 -7.87
C THR A 25 6.76 -5.59 -7.04
N LEU A 26 8.02 -5.66 -6.62
CA LEU A 26 8.69 -4.59 -5.88
C LEU A 26 8.78 -3.29 -6.69
N ARG A 27 9.12 -3.39 -7.98
CA ARG A 27 9.17 -2.24 -8.88
C ARG A 27 7.82 -1.56 -8.99
N TRP A 28 6.75 -2.35 -9.11
CA TRP A 28 5.39 -1.83 -9.13
C TRP A 28 5.05 -1.06 -7.85
N PHE A 29 5.33 -1.63 -6.67
CA PHE A 29 5.11 -0.96 -5.39
C PHE A 29 5.92 0.32 -5.26
N ARG A 30 7.21 0.31 -5.57
CA ARG A 30 8.08 1.50 -5.52
C ARG A 30 7.58 2.62 -6.44
N THR A 31 7.13 2.30 -7.64
CA THR A 31 6.67 3.30 -8.61
C THR A 31 5.33 3.92 -8.21
N HIS A 32 4.41 3.12 -7.64
CA HIS A 32 3.07 3.59 -7.33
C HIS A 32 2.92 4.19 -5.91
N GLN A 33 3.98 4.22 -5.11
CA GLN A 33 3.96 4.84 -3.78
C GLN A 33 4.12 6.36 -3.81
N THR A 34 4.82 6.90 -4.78
CA THR A 34 5.22 8.30 -4.82
C THR A 34 4.04 9.23 -5.01
N LEU A 35 3.09 8.86 -5.86
CA LEU A 35 1.97 9.72 -6.21
C LEU A 35 1.02 9.99 -5.02
N PRO A 36 0.54 8.98 -4.26
CA PRO A 36 -0.31 9.22 -3.08
C PRO A 36 0.41 10.03 -1.99
N ALA A 37 1.71 9.81 -1.80
CA ALA A 37 2.50 10.56 -0.82
C ALA A 37 2.63 12.05 -1.19
N ILE A 38 2.85 12.35 -2.48
CA ILE A 38 2.91 13.72 -2.97
C ILE A 38 1.55 14.41 -2.84
N LEU A 39 0.48 13.75 -3.26
CA LEU A 39 -0.88 14.32 -3.18
C LEU A 39 -1.29 14.59 -1.73
N PHE A 40 -0.97 13.69 -0.80
CA PHE A 40 -1.22 13.90 0.62
C PHE A 40 -0.46 15.12 1.17
N ARG A 41 0.84 15.24 0.85
CA ARG A 41 1.67 16.37 1.27
C ARG A 41 1.18 17.69 0.67
N LEU A 42 0.87 17.71 -0.62
CA LEU A 42 0.33 18.90 -1.29
C LEU A 42 -1.01 19.34 -0.67
N ALA A 43 -1.95 18.41 -0.48
CA ALA A 43 -3.22 18.72 0.15
C ALA A 43 -3.03 19.29 1.57
N GLY A 44 -2.16 18.68 2.37
CA GLY A 44 -1.85 19.15 3.73
C GLY A 44 -1.24 20.54 3.74
N VAL A 45 -0.23 20.79 2.91
CA VAL A 45 0.42 22.11 2.80
C VAL A 45 -0.59 23.16 2.31
N THR A 46 -1.40 22.83 1.31
CA THR A 46 -2.44 23.75 0.80
C THR A 46 -3.44 24.14 1.89
N VAL A 47 -3.92 23.17 2.65
CA VAL A 47 -4.84 23.45 3.78
C VAL A 47 -4.18 24.37 4.80
N ILE A 48 -2.95 24.09 5.22
CA ILE A 48 -2.24 24.90 6.22
C ILE A 48 -2.01 26.32 5.71
N VAL A 49 -1.46 26.48 4.52
CA VAL A 49 -1.12 27.79 3.95
C VAL A 49 -2.38 28.64 3.75
N LEU A 50 -3.42 28.08 3.16
CA LEU A 50 -4.67 28.82 2.94
C LEU A 50 -5.39 29.14 4.25
N SER A 51 -5.39 28.24 5.23
CA SER A 51 -5.99 28.51 6.55
C SER A 51 -5.26 29.61 7.30
N LEU A 52 -3.95 29.70 7.20
CA LEU A 52 -3.16 30.81 7.77
C LEU A 52 -3.36 32.11 7.00
N ALA A 53 -3.55 32.06 5.68
CA ALA A 53 -3.77 33.23 4.85
C ALA A 53 -5.18 33.84 5.01
N LEU A 54 -6.19 33.04 5.36
CA LEU A 54 -7.60 33.50 5.50
C LEU A 54 -7.78 34.73 6.39
N PRO A 55 -7.22 34.80 7.63
CA PRO A 55 -7.39 35.99 8.47
C PRO A 55 -6.73 37.25 7.87
N PHE A 56 -5.61 37.09 7.16
CA PHE A 56 -4.93 38.22 6.51
C PHE A 56 -5.72 38.70 5.30
N LEU A 57 -6.29 37.77 4.50
CA LEU A 57 -7.19 38.11 3.39
C LEU A 57 -8.45 38.84 3.88
N ALA A 58 -9.03 38.37 4.99
CA ALA A 58 -10.20 39.03 5.59
C ALA A 58 -9.88 40.44 6.12
N ALA A 59 -8.69 40.61 6.73
CA ALA A 59 -8.26 41.90 7.26
C ALA A 59 -7.89 42.94 6.19
N ALA A 60 -7.51 42.50 5.00
CA ALA A 60 -7.14 43.36 3.87
C ALA A 60 -8.34 44.22 3.36
N GLY A 61 -9.57 43.76 3.57
CA GLY A 61 -10.80 44.46 3.18
C GLY A 61 -11.01 44.63 1.68
N GLY A 62 -12.08 45.35 1.30
CA GLY A 62 -12.38 45.69 -0.09
C GLY A 62 -12.73 44.49 -1.01
N GLU A 63 -12.72 44.76 -2.32
CA GLU A 63 -13.06 43.75 -3.33
C GLU A 63 -12.16 42.52 -3.32
N PHE A 64 -10.90 42.67 -2.92
CA PHE A 64 -9.94 41.59 -2.81
C PHE A 64 -10.33 40.56 -1.72
N ALA A 65 -10.77 41.07 -0.56
CA ALA A 65 -11.26 40.20 0.50
C ALA A 65 -12.61 39.55 0.12
N ALA A 66 -13.51 40.31 -0.50
CA ALA A 66 -14.82 39.78 -0.90
C ALA A 66 -14.76 38.61 -1.87
N ARG A 67 -13.75 38.54 -2.74
CA ARG A 67 -13.54 37.42 -3.67
C ARG A 67 -12.53 36.39 -3.19
N GLY A 68 -11.46 36.82 -2.54
CA GLY A 68 -10.36 35.97 -2.10
C GLY A 68 -10.73 35.03 -0.97
N VAL A 69 -11.50 35.51 0.03
CA VAL A 69 -11.91 34.69 1.17
C VAL A 69 -12.79 33.51 0.78
N PRO A 70 -13.86 33.66 -0.04
CA PRO A 70 -14.66 32.52 -0.48
C PRO A 70 -13.88 31.50 -1.31
N ILE A 71 -12.99 31.98 -2.19
CA ILE A 71 -12.16 31.09 -3.03
C ILE A 71 -11.19 30.28 -2.15
N ALA A 72 -10.50 30.94 -1.21
CA ALA A 72 -9.59 30.26 -0.29
C ALA A 72 -10.34 29.24 0.59
N ALA A 73 -11.49 29.61 1.14
CA ALA A 73 -12.32 28.71 1.93
C ALA A 73 -12.81 27.51 1.11
N PHE A 74 -13.22 27.70 -0.14
CA PHE A 74 -13.60 26.62 -1.04
C PHE A 74 -12.42 25.67 -1.31
N LEU A 75 -11.21 26.20 -1.57
CA LEU A 75 -10.02 25.37 -1.81
C LEU A 75 -9.63 24.55 -0.57
N VAL A 76 -9.73 25.13 0.63
CA VAL A 76 -9.51 24.40 1.89
C VAL A 76 -10.53 23.27 2.04
N ALA A 77 -11.80 23.55 1.85
CA ALA A 77 -12.88 22.56 1.95
C ALA A 77 -12.70 21.45 0.91
N ALA A 78 -12.40 21.80 -0.33
CA ALA A 78 -12.15 20.84 -1.41
C ALA A 78 -10.93 19.94 -1.11
N ALA A 79 -9.81 20.52 -0.65
CA ALA A 79 -8.62 19.77 -0.28
C ALA A 79 -8.88 18.82 0.90
N ALA A 80 -9.61 19.28 1.92
CA ALA A 80 -10.00 18.45 3.06
C ALA A 80 -10.94 17.31 2.65
N ALA A 81 -11.93 17.58 1.81
CA ALA A 81 -12.87 16.58 1.30
C ALA A 81 -12.14 15.51 0.45
N LEU A 82 -11.24 15.93 -0.46
CA LEU A 82 -10.44 15.01 -1.25
C LEU A 82 -9.55 14.13 -0.37
N ASN A 83 -8.88 14.72 0.63
CA ASN A 83 -8.04 13.98 1.55
C ASN A 83 -8.86 12.94 2.35
N SER A 84 -10.06 13.32 2.81
CA SER A 84 -10.97 12.41 3.52
C SER A 84 -11.49 11.29 2.63
N PHE A 85 -11.89 11.62 1.40
CA PHE A 85 -12.44 10.66 0.45
C PHE A 85 -11.40 9.61 0.00
N PHE A 86 -10.20 10.06 -0.37
CA PHE A 86 -9.17 9.16 -0.88
C PHE A 86 -8.36 8.45 0.21
N GLN A 87 -8.44 8.89 1.47
CA GLN A 87 -7.68 8.33 2.60
C GLN A 87 -6.20 8.04 2.23
N TRP A 88 -5.55 8.98 1.53
CA TRP A 88 -4.21 8.81 0.97
C TRP A 88 -3.17 8.38 2.00
N GLN A 89 -3.26 8.91 3.23
CA GLN A 89 -2.35 8.54 4.31
C GLN A 89 -2.42 7.03 4.63
N GLY A 90 -3.63 6.49 4.79
CA GLY A 90 -3.81 5.06 5.11
C GLY A 90 -3.36 4.15 3.95
N THR A 91 -3.62 4.57 2.72
CA THR A 91 -3.20 3.84 1.52
C THR A 91 -1.68 3.82 1.38
N TRP A 92 -1.02 4.97 1.59
CA TRP A 92 0.43 5.07 1.53
C TRP A 92 1.12 4.24 2.62
N GLN A 93 0.66 4.36 3.88
CA GLN A 93 1.22 3.59 4.99
C GLN A 93 1.11 2.09 4.78
N LYS A 94 -0.04 1.60 4.29
CA LYS A 94 -0.23 0.17 3.98
C LYS A 94 0.76 -0.30 2.92
N ARG A 95 0.90 0.44 1.82
CA ARG A 95 1.84 0.09 0.75
C ARG A 95 3.29 0.09 1.21
N LEU A 96 3.67 1.05 2.06
CA LEU A 96 5.01 1.10 2.64
C LEU A 96 5.27 -0.13 3.52
N ASN A 97 4.32 -0.50 4.39
CA ASN A 97 4.46 -1.68 5.24
C ASN A 97 4.58 -2.97 4.42
N ILE A 98 3.84 -3.10 3.33
CA ILE A 98 3.93 -4.24 2.41
C ILE A 98 5.30 -4.28 1.75
N GLN A 99 5.80 -3.15 1.27
CA GLN A 99 7.14 -3.09 0.67
C GLN A 99 8.21 -3.53 1.67
N LEU A 100 8.19 -2.99 2.89
CA LEU A 100 9.15 -3.35 3.94
C LEU A 100 9.06 -4.83 4.31
N ALA A 101 7.86 -5.40 4.36
CA ALA A 101 7.66 -6.82 4.61
C ALA A 101 8.25 -7.68 3.48
N LEU A 102 8.01 -7.30 2.22
CA LEU A 102 8.57 -8.00 1.05
C LEU A 102 10.11 -7.92 1.04
N GLU A 103 10.68 -6.75 1.28
CA GLU A 103 12.14 -6.57 1.37
C GLU A 103 12.74 -7.43 2.50
N GLY A 104 12.07 -7.49 3.65
CA GLY A 104 12.48 -8.35 4.78
C GLY A 104 12.44 -9.84 4.43
N TRP A 105 11.39 -10.30 3.74
CA TRP A 105 11.30 -11.71 3.35
C TRP A 105 12.32 -12.10 2.28
N ILE A 106 12.62 -11.19 1.37
CA ILE A 106 13.69 -11.39 0.39
C ILE A 106 15.03 -11.54 1.10
N ALA A 107 15.33 -10.70 2.09
CA ALA A 107 16.57 -10.79 2.86
C ALA A 107 16.68 -12.14 3.62
N ILE A 108 15.57 -12.62 4.22
CA ILE A 108 15.50 -13.93 4.85
C ILE A 108 15.74 -15.05 3.83
N TRP A 109 15.11 -14.97 2.67
CA TRP A 109 15.28 -15.93 1.59
C TRP A 109 16.73 -15.97 1.10
N GLU A 110 17.37 -14.83 0.89
CA GLU A 110 18.78 -14.74 0.48
C GLU A 110 19.71 -15.37 1.52
N THR A 111 19.42 -15.16 2.80
CA THR A 111 20.18 -15.78 3.90
C THR A 111 20.05 -17.31 3.88
N LYS A 112 18.82 -17.83 3.74
CA LYS A 112 18.58 -19.28 3.61
C LYS A 112 19.24 -19.87 2.35
N LEU A 113 19.29 -19.11 1.28
CA LEU A 113 19.96 -19.55 0.05
C LEU A 113 21.48 -19.66 0.22
N LEU A 114 22.09 -18.72 0.96
CA LEU A 114 23.50 -18.79 1.31
C LEU A 114 23.80 -19.99 2.23
N GLU A 115 22.89 -20.29 3.16
CA GLU A 115 22.98 -21.48 3.99
C GLU A 115 22.86 -22.77 3.16
N ALA A 116 21.92 -22.82 2.24
CA ALA A 116 21.74 -23.94 1.31
C ALA A 116 23.00 -24.22 0.48
N ARG A 117 23.70 -23.18 0.01
CA ARG A 117 24.96 -23.31 -0.74
C ARG A 117 26.14 -23.79 0.12
N ARG A 118 26.07 -23.65 1.45
CA ARG A 118 27.11 -24.11 2.38
C ARG A 118 26.90 -25.53 2.89
N GLN A 119 25.78 -26.16 2.54
CA GLN A 119 25.51 -27.54 2.94
C GLN A 119 26.51 -28.50 2.24
N ASP A 120 27.08 -29.43 3.02
CA ASP A 120 27.98 -30.44 2.50
C ASP A 120 27.26 -31.44 1.58
N ASP A 121 25.97 -31.71 1.86
CA ASP A 121 25.12 -32.53 1.03
C ASP A 121 24.33 -31.65 0.02
N PRO A 122 24.62 -31.76 -1.29
CA PRO A 122 23.96 -31.02 -2.33
C PRO A 122 22.43 -31.22 -2.39
N HIS A 123 21.96 -32.43 -2.02
CA HIS A 123 20.52 -32.71 -2.01
C HIS A 123 19.80 -32.01 -0.84
N GLN A 124 20.43 -31.90 0.31
CA GLN A 124 19.90 -31.13 1.44
C GLN A 124 19.92 -29.64 1.13
N GLY A 125 20.99 -29.12 0.54
CA GLY A 125 21.07 -27.74 0.09
C GLY A 125 19.96 -27.37 -0.89
N TYR A 126 19.72 -28.21 -1.89
CA TYR A 126 18.62 -27.98 -2.84
C TYR A 126 17.23 -27.99 -2.19
N ARG A 127 16.98 -28.94 -1.28
CA ARG A 127 15.71 -28.99 -0.54
C ARG A 127 15.47 -27.73 0.28
N LEU A 128 16.49 -27.24 0.99
CA LEU A 128 16.43 -26.02 1.78
C LEU A 128 16.13 -24.78 0.90
N ALA A 129 16.80 -24.69 -0.26
CA ALA A 129 16.56 -23.62 -1.22
C ALA A 129 15.15 -23.66 -1.82
N LEU A 130 14.64 -24.85 -2.12
CA LEU A 130 13.29 -25.05 -2.65
C LEU A 130 12.23 -24.64 -1.62
N GLU A 131 12.37 -25.11 -0.38
CA GLU A 131 11.47 -24.79 0.73
C GLU A 131 11.45 -23.28 1.02
N ALA A 132 12.61 -22.64 1.06
CA ALA A 132 12.72 -21.21 1.23
C ALA A 132 12.04 -20.42 0.09
N THR A 133 12.14 -20.93 -1.14
CA THR A 133 11.51 -20.30 -2.31
C THR A 133 10.00 -20.46 -2.29
N GLN A 134 9.50 -21.63 -1.91
CA GLN A 134 8.05 -21.87 -1.74
C GLN A 134 7.45 -20.98 -0.65
N ASP A 135 8.10 -20.87 0.53
CA ASP A 135 7.70 -19.98 1.63
C ASP A 135 7.63 -18.52 1.17
N LEU A 136 8.62 -18.05 0.40
CA LEU A 136 8.62 -16.71 -0.15
C LEU A 136 7.46 -16.46 -1.12
N ILE A 137 7.20 -17.40 -2.03
CA ILE A 137 6.09 -17.31 -3.00
C ILE A 137 4.74 -17.29 -2.27
N GLU A 138 4.55 -18.16 -1.29
CA GLU A 138 3.31 -18.25 -0.52
C GLU A 138 3.04 -16.95 0.25
N LYS A 139 4.03 -16.40 0.93
CA LYS A 139 3.93 -15.12 1.63
C LYS A 139 3.59 -13.97 0.70
N THR A 140 4.21 -13.93 -0.47
CA THR A 140 3.91 -12.91 -1.48
C THR A 140 2.50 -13.02 -2.02
N ARG A 141 2.05 -14.24 -2.31
CA ARG A 141 0.69 -14.52 -2.77
C ARG A 141 -0.36 -14.12 -1.72
N SER A 142 -0.10 -14.37 -0.44
CA SER A 142 -1.01 -13.99 0.64
C SER A 142 -1.24 -12.48 0.71
N ILE A 143 -0.20 -11.67 0.49
CA ILE A 143 -0.33 -10.21 0.39
C ILE A 143 -1.20 -9.82 -0.80
N GLN A 144 -0.95 -10.37 -1.98
CA GLN A 144 -1.69 -10.03 -3.19
C GLN A 144 -3.19 -10.32 -3.03
N VAL A 145 -3.52 -11.47 -2.44
CA VAL A 145 -4.91 -11.86 -2.15
C VAL A 145 -5.55 -10.90 -1.14
N THR A 146 -4.83 -10.53 -0.08
CA THR A 146 -5.33 -9.61 0.95
C THR A 146 -5.55 -8.20 0.40
N GLU A 147 -4.63 -7.69 -0.44
CA GLU A 147 -4.78 -6.40 -1.11
C GLU A 147 -5.99 -6.38 -2.05
N THR A 148 -6.14 -7.44 -2.84
CA THR A 148 -7.27 -7.58 -3.77
C THR A 148 -8.60 -7.64 -3.01
N ALA A 149 -8.69 -8.42 -1.94
CA ALA A 149 -9.87 -8.51 -1.09
C ALA A 149 -10.22 -7.15 -0.44
N LEU A 150 -9.22 -6.39 0.00
CA LEU A 150 -9.42 -5.04 0.56
C LEU A 150 -9.89 -4.03 -0.49
N LEU A 151 -9.43 -4.12 -1.73
CA LEU A 151 -9.93 -3.30 -2.82
C LEU A 151 -11.40 -3.57 -3.09
N PHE A 152 -11.80 -4.83 -3.17
CA PHE A 152 -13.20 -5.20 -3.39
C PHE A 152 -14.10 -4.87 -2.20
N SER A 153 -13.64 -5.02 -0.96
CA SER A 153 -14.43 -4.65 0.22
C SER A 153 -14.71 -3.15 0.34
N LYS A 154 -13.83 -2.31 -0.20
CA LYS A 154 -14.02 -0.84 -0.24
C LYS A 154 -14.91 -0.36 -1.38
N THR A 155 -15.07 -1.16 -2.43
CA THR A 155 -15.95 -0.85 -3.56
C THR A 155 -17.36 -1.41 -3.38
N MET A 156 -17.62 -2.17 -2.33
CA MET A 156 -19.01 -2.51 -1.97
C MET A 156 -19.73 -1.24 -1.58
N PHE A 157 -20.82 -0.96 -2.29
CA PHE A 157 -21.76 0.13 -2.03
C PHE A 157 -22.08 0.21 -0.54
N PRO A 158 -22.26 1.43 0.02
CA PRO A 158 -22.75 1.56 1.37
C PRO A 158 -24.01 0.73 1.51
N GLU A 159 -24.05 -0.13 2.52
CA GLU A 159 -25.27 -0.90 2.82
C GLU A 159 -26.44 0.07 2.81
N PRO A 160 -27.54 -0.23 2.08
CA PRO A 160 -28.73 0.59 2.15
C PRO A 160 -29.10 0.66 3.63
N ILE A 161 -29.24 1.86 4.14
CA ILE A 161 -29.67 2.11 5.50
C ILE A 161 -30.97 1.35 5.66
N ALA A 162 -30.88 0.14 6.23
CA ALA A 162 -32.06 -0.66 6.57
C ALA A 162 -32.88 0.22 7.51
N GLY A 163 -33.97 0.75 6.97
CA GLY A 163 -34.92 1.52 7.74
C GLY A 163 -35.27 0.70 8.97
N LYS A 164 -35.00 1.25 10.15
CA LYS A 164 -35.54 0.72 11.41
C LYS A 164 -37.03 0.95 11.40
N ASP A 165 -37.74 0.19 10.59
CA ASP A 165 -39.17 -0.02 10.79
C ASP A 165 -39.31 -0.88 12.05
N LYS A 166 -39.44 -0.20 13.18
CA LYS A 166 -40.01 -0.79 14.37
C LYS A 166 -41.47 -1.11 14.03
N PRO A 167 -41.89 -2.38 13.99
CA PRO A 167 -43.27 -2.68 14.02
C PRO A 167 -43.81 -2.31 15.41
N GLY A 168 -44.64 -1.26 15.46
CA GLY A 168 -45.41 -0.92 16.62
C GLY A 168 -46.28 -2.12 17.01
N GLY A 169 -45.96 -2.72 18.17
CA GLY A 169 -46.83 -3.74 18.76
C GLY A 169 -48.21 -3.17 19.06
N PRO A 170 -49.31 -3.92 18.82
CA PRO A 170 -50.65 -3.49 19.17
C PRO A 170 -50.82 -3.49 20.69
N SER A 171 -51.15 -2.34 21.24
CA SER A 171 -51.73 -2.23 22.56
C SER A 171 -53.09 -2.84 22.56
N THR A 172 -53.26 -3.98 23.22
CA THR A 172 -54.54 -4.57 23.56
C THR A 172 -55.05 -4.05 24.89
N PRO A 173 -56.36 -3.86 25.04
CA PRO A 173 -57.04 -3.18 26.15
C PRO A 173 -57.02 -3.94 27.46
#